data_f222405b4ecc02115bda182387f8c40d
#
_entry.id   f222405b4ecc02115bda182387f8c40d
#
_cell.length_a   1.000
_cell.length_b   1.000
_cell.length_c   1.000
_cell.angle_alpha   90.00
_cell.angle_beta   90.00
_cell.angle_gamma   90.00
#
_symmetry.space_group_name_H-M   'P 1'
#
loop_
_entity.id
_entity.type
_entity.pdbx_description
1 polymer ?
#
loop_
_entity_poly.entity_id
_entity_poly.type
_entity_poly.pdbx_seq_one_letter_code
_entity_poly.pdbx_strand_id
1 'polypeptide(L)'
;ASSMGSLTVANMQQFSPVFHGTDPYWPLIKAVISDPSYKKQYIAHANTILSEVFSSGNYLSSANNLQSIVDTAAQSDNNLFFPYSQFQNAINTDYPFSSYVIPGISNLMNARIAYLLSTPEFQMVPPVISGQTVSNTAPQLNDVVTFTANVTNANSSSVYFGYRGSQTERFNRVLMYDDGAHGDGSAGDNVYGIS
;
A
#
# COMPACT_ATOMS: atom_id res chain seq x y z
N ALA A 1 -25.51 13.09 -11.51
CA ALA A 1 -24.13 13.55 -11.67
C ALA A 1 -23.85 14.54 -10.54
N SER A 2 -23.29 14.09 -9.42
CA SER A 2 -22.74 15.04 -8.46
C SER A 2 -21.56 15.73 -9.14
N SER A 3 -21.71 17.03 -9.40
CA SER A 3 -20.59 17.86 -9.81
C SER A 3 -19.45 17.59 -8.81
N MET A 4 -18.28 17.23 -9.29
CA MET A 4 -17.07 17.45 -8.52
C MET A 4 -16.95 18.97 -8.39
N GLY A 5 -17.60 19.53 -7.37
CA GLY A 5 -17.35 20.89 -6.94
C GLY A 5 -15.84 21.01 -6.76
N SER A 6 -15.25 22.15 -7.07
CA SER A 6 -13.81 22.34 -6.99
C SER A 6 -13.32 21.88 -5.62
N LEU A 7 -12.58 20.74 -5.60
CA LEU A 7 -12.02 20.22 -4.37
C LEU A 7 -11.02 21.26 -3.84
N THR A 8 -11.24 21.74 -2.64
CA THR A 8 -10.24 22.56 -1.96
C THR A 8 -8.98 21.73 -1.66
N VAL A 9 -7.84 22.37 -1.48
CA VAL A 9 -6.60 21.69 -1.10
C VAL A 9 -6.84 20.84 0.17
N ALA A 10 -7.55 21.38 1.16
CA ALA A 10 -7.90 20.65 2.39
C ALA A 10 -8.73 19.38 2.11
N ASN A 11 -9.69 19.44 1.19
CA ASN A 11 -10.48 18.27 0.80
C ASN A 11 -9.62 17.22 0.09
N MET A 12 -8.67 17.63 -0.75
CA MET A 12 -7.72 16.71 -1.39
C MET A 12 -6.81 16.04 -0.38
N GLN A 13 -6.32 16.80 0.61
CA GLN A 13 -5.48 16.26 1.70
C GLN A 13 -6.21 15.21 2.53
N GLN A 14 -7.51 15.38 2.77
CA GLN A 14 -8.34 14.52 3.64
C GLN A 14 -9.26 13.58 2.86
N PHE A 15 -8.97 13.33 1.59
CA PHE A 15 -9.77 12.42 0.78
C PHE A 15 -9.67 10.98 1.30
N SER A 16 -10.82 10.35 1.56
CA SER A 16 -10.85 8.99 2.14
C SER A 16 -10.15 7.96 1.24
N PRO A 17 -9.28 7.09 1.76
CA PRO A 17 -8.66 6.02 0.97
C PRO A 17 -9.67 4.98 0.47
N VAL A 18 -10.85 4.90 1.10
CA VAL A 18 -11.94 3.98 0.74
C VAL A 18 -13.16 4.72 0.19
N PHE A 19 -12.95 5.89 -0.40
CA PHE A 19 -14.01 6.70 -1.00
C PHE A 19 -14.81 5.89 -2.03
N HIS A 20 -16.13 6.07 -2.05
CA HIS A 20 -17.09 5.29 -2.84
C HIS A 20 -17.15 3.78 -2.52
N GLY A 21 -16.49 3.29 -1.47
CA GLY A 21 -16.52 1.86 -1.10
C GLY A 21 -17.91 1.30 -0.77
N THR A 22 -18.88 2.15 -0.48
CA THR A 22 -20.29 1.77 -0.23
C THR A 22 -21.25 2.29 -1.31
N ASP A 23 -20.77 3.08 -2.26
CA ASP A 23 -21.58 3.79 -3.23
C ASP A 23 -22.00 2.86 -4.38
N PRO A 24 -23.31 2.63 -4.61
CA PRO A 24 -23.80 1.76 -5.69
C PRO A 24 -23.54 2.31 -7.10
N TYR A 25 -23.31 3.62 -7.25
CA TYR A 25 -22.95 4.23 -8.52
C TYR A 25 -21.50 3.96 -8.96
N TRP A 26 -20.68 3.39 -8.07
CA TRP A 26 -19.29 2.99 -8.33
C TRP A 26 -19.10 1.50 -8.09
N PRO A 27 -19.74 0.63 -8.90
CA PRO A 27 -19.86 -0.80 -8.60
C PRO A 27 -18.50 -1.51 -8.49
N LEU A 28 -17.50 -1.11 -9.28
CA LEU A 28 -16.18 -1.72 -9.23
C LEU A 28 -15.44 -1.36 -7.92
N ILE A 29 -15.46 -0.08 -7.54
CA ILE A 29 -14.85 0.37 -6.28
C ILE A 29 -15.55 -0.31 -5.09
N LYS A 30 -16.90 -0.32 -5.11
CA LYS A 30 -17.69 -0.99 -4.10
C LYS A 30 -17.34 -2.48 -4.00
N ALA A 31 -17.22 -3.19 -5.13
CA ALA A 31 -16.89 -4.62 -5.13
C ALA A 31 -15.51 -4.89 -4.48
N VAL A 32 -14.49 -4.09 -4.82
CA VAL A 32 -13.13 -4.22 -4.24
C VAL A 32 -13.12 -3.88 -2.75
N ILE A 33 -13.74 -2.78 -2.36
CA ILE A 33 -13.69 -2.31 -0.96
C ILE A 33 -14.61 -3.11 -0.03
N SER A 34 -15.71 -3.69 -0.55
CA SER A 34 -16.63 -4.51 0.23
C SER A 34 -16.10 -5.93 0.47
N ASP A 35 -15.20 -6.44 -0.39
CA ASP A 35 -14.57 -7.73 -0.18
C ASP A 35 -13.36 -7.58 0.78
N PRO A 36 -13.37 -8.26 1.95
CA PRO A 36 -12.30 -8.12 2.94
C PRO A 36 -10.91 -8.49 2.39
N SER A 37 -10.82 -9.48 1.48
CA SER A 37 -9.54 -9.92 0.89
C SER A 37 -8.98 -8.87 -0.05
N TYR A 38 -9.81 -8.32 -0.92
CA TYR A 38 -9.39 -7.28 -1.85
C TYR A 38 -9.11 -5.96 -1.15
N LYS A 39 -9.95 -5.56 -0.18
CA LYS A 39 -9.69 -4.38 0.65
C LYS A 39 -8.35 -4.50 1.38
N LYS A 40 -8.06 -5.67 1.98
CA LYS A 40 -6.78 -5.93 2.66
C LYS A 40 -5.59 -5.78 1.72
N GLN A 41 -5.65 -6.34 0.51
CA GLN A 41 -4.59 -6.20 -0.49
C GLN A 41 -4.41 -4.76 -0.93
N TYR A 42 -5.51 -4.05 -1.22
CA TYR A 42 -5.49 -2.65 -1.59
C TYR A 42 -4.80 -1.78 -0.52
N ILE A 43 -5.20 -1.93 0.76
CA ILE A 43 -4.60 -1.17 1.86
C ILE A 43 -3.14 -1.56 2.07
N ALA A 44 -2.76 -2.83 1.94
CA ALA A 44 -1.37 -3.26 2.06
C ALA A 44 -0.48 -2.60 0.99
N HIS A 45 -0.90 -2.60 -0.27
CA HIS A 45 -0.17 -1.90 -1.34
C HIS A 45 -0.13 -0.38 -1.12
N ALA A 46 -1.24 0.22 -0.72
CA ALA A 46 -1.28 1.65 -0.42
C ALA A 46 -0.34 2.01 0.74
N ASN A 47 -0.25 1.17 1.78
CA ASN A 47 0.67 1.37 2.89
C ASN A 47 2.14 1.23 2.48
N THR A 48 2.47 0.27 1.61
CA THR A 48 3.82 0.14 1.03
C THR A 48 4.20 1.42 0.28
N ILE A 49 3.34 1.91 -0.61
CA ILE A 49 3.58 3.15 -1.34
C ILE A 49 3.72 4.34 -0.37
N LEU A 50 2.84 4.41 0.64
CA LEU A 50 2.89 5.47 1.64
C LEU A 50 4.21 5.48 2.40
N SER A 51 4.73 4.32 2.82
CA SER A 51 5.97 4.21 3.58
C SER A 51 7.22 4.41 2.70
N GLU A 52 7.30 3.75 1.55
CA GLU A 52 8.51 3.70 0.74
C GLU A 52 8.70 4.93 -0.17
N VAL A 53 7.61 5.55 -0.59
CA VAL A 53 7.66 6.67 -1.54
C VAL A 53 7.37 8.00 -0.86
N PHE A 54 6.28 8.08 -0.11
CA PHE A 54 5.81 9.35 0.43
C PHE A 54 6.41 9.69 1.78
N SER A 55 6.30 8.82 2.78
CA SER A 55 6.85 9.07 4.13
C SER A 55 8.38 9.10 4.15
N SER A 56 9.03 8.38 3.26
CA SER A 56 10.49 8.43 3.07
C SER A 56 10.99 9.73 2.45
N GLY A 57 10.12 10.53 1.83
CA GLY A 57 10.49 11.72 1.08
C GLY A 57 11.02 11.46 -0.34
N ASN A 58 11.06 10.22 -0.80
CA ASN A 58 11.56 9.86 -2.14
C ASN A 58 10.79 10.58 -3.26
N TYR A 59 9.50 10.85 -3.07
CA TYR A 59 8.70 11.61 -4.04
C TYR A 59 9.21 13.03 -4.24
N LEU A 60 9.69 13.71 -3.16
CA LEU A 60 10.25 15.06 -3.26
C LEU A 60 11.59 15.06 -3.99
N SER A 61 12.44 14.08 -3.68
CA SER A 61 13.71 13.90 -4.39
C SER A 61 13.50 13.69 -5.88
N SER A 62 12.53 12.85 -6.23
CA SER A 62 12.14 12.62 -7.64
C SER A 62 11.57 13.87 -8.31
N ALA A 63 10.69 14.61 -7.62
CA ALA A 63 10.10 15.85 -8.14
C ALA A 63 11.17 16.93 -8.39
N ASN A 64 12.08 17.13 -7.45
CA ASN A 64 13.20 18.08 -7.61
C ASN A 64 14.13 17.69 -8.77
N ASN A 65 14.45 16.40 -8.89
CA ASN A 65 15.28 15.91 -9.99
C ASN A 65 14.60 16.13 -11.35
N LEU A 66 13.33 15.77 -11.49
CA LEU A 66 12.57 15.99 -12.72
C LEU A 66 12.45 17.48 -13.06
N GLN A 67 12.19 18.33 -12.07
CA GLN A 67 12.13 19.77 -12.25
C GLN A 67 13.46 20.32 -12.77
N SER A 68 14.58 19.88 -12.21
CA SER A 68 15.92 20.31 -12.65
C SER A 68 16.26 19.88 -14.07
N ILE A 69 15.81 18.70 -14.53
CA ILE A 69 16.03 18.21 -15.88
C ILE A 69 15.35 19.11 -16.92
N VAL A 70 14.13 19.59 -16.62
CA VAL A 70 13.34 20.37 -17.58
C VAL A 70 13.48 21.90 -17.37
N ASP A 71 14.23 22.34 -16.38
CA ASP A 71 14.33 23.74 -15.94
C ASP A 71 14.72 24.70 -17.08
N THR A 72 15.78 24.40 -17.81
CA THR A 72 16.25 25.23 -18.95
C THR A 72 15.20 25.32 -20.05
N ALA A 73 14.50 24.21 -20.34
CA ALA A 73 13.44 24.22 -21.34
C ALA A 73 12.25 25.06 -20.87
N ALA A 74 11.85 24.90 -19.60
CA ALA A 74 10.77 25.70 -19.02
C ALA A 74 11.10 27.21 -18.99
N GLN A 75 12.36 27.58 -18.68
CA GLN A 75 12.78 28.97 -18.66
C GLN A 75 12.73 29.63 -20.05
N SER A 76 13.02 28.87 -21.10
CA SER A 76 13.03 29.36 -22.47
C SER A 76 11.68 29.25 -23.20
N ASP A 77 10.67 28.63 -22.57
CA ASP A 77 9.35 28.46 -23.18
C ASP A 77 8.52 29.73 -23.08
N ASN A 78 8.28 30.37 -24.24
CA ASN A 78 7.44 31.56 -24.34
C ASN A 78 5.93 31.25 -24.30
N ASN A 79 5.54 29.99 -24.29
CA ASN A 79 4.14 29.55 -24.30
C ASN A 79 3.71 28.89 -22.96
N LEU A 80 4.48 29.07 -21.90
CA LEU A 80 4.07 28.61 -20.57
C LEU A 80 2.72 29.20 -20.18
N PHE A 81 1.80 28.34 -19.73
CA PHE A 81 0.51 28.78 -19.16
C PHE A 81 0.67 29.53 -17.84
N PHE A 82 1.78 29.33 -17.15
CA PHE A 82 2.12 29.93 -15.87
C PHE A 82 3.48 30.63 -15.95
N PRO A 83 3.71 31.69 -15.18
CA PRO A 83 5.04 32.30 -15.09
C PRO A 83 6.10 31.29 -14.67
N TYR A 84 7.31 31.41 -15.20
CA TYR A 84 8.42 30.51 -14.85
C TYR A 84 8.67 30.45 -13.32
N SER A 85 8.48 31.55 -12.59
CA SER A 85 8.56 31.57 -11.12
C SER A 85 7.55 30.62 -10.45
N GLN A 86 6.41 30.35 -11.08
CA GLN A 86 5.44 29.38 -10.57
C GLN A 86 5.93 27.94 -10.82
N PHE A 87 6.54 27.69 -11.97
CA PHE A 87 7.21 26.42 -12.22
C PHE A 87 8.27 26.12 -11.14
N GLN A 88 9.13 27.10 -10.83
CA GLN A 88 10.16 26.97 -9.80
C GLN A 88 9.59 26.68 -8.41
N ASN A 89 8.45 27.23 -8.07
CA ASN A 89 7.81 27.09 -6.76
C ASN A 89 6.80 25.94 -6.67
N ALA A 90 6.45 25.29 -7.78
CA ALA A 90 5.35 24.33 -7.88
C ALA A 90 5.48 23.11 -6.94
N ILE A 91 6.70 22.74 -6.54
CA ILE A 91 6.90 21.63 -5.60
C ILE A 91 6.44 22.01 -4.19
N ASN A 92 6.67 23.26 -3.76
CA ASN A 92 6.52 23.63 -2.35
C ASN A 92 5.38 24.63 -2.08
N THR A 93 4.88 25.29 -3.11
CA THR A 93 3.95 26.43 -2.92
C THR A 93 2.69 26.24 -3.73
N ASP A 94 1.56 26.50 -3.10
CA ASP A 94 0.26 26.53 -3.76
C ASP A 94 0.16 27.70 -4.72
N TYR A 95 -0.47 27.47 -5.86
CA TYR A 95 -0.72 28.50 -6.86
C TYR A 95 -2.22 28.78 -7.02
N PRO A 96 -2.69 30.00 -6.70
CA PRO A 96 -4.06 30.44 -6.99
C PRO A 96 -4.26 30.56 -8.51
N PHE A 97 -5.20 29.79 -9.05
CA PHE A 97 -5.52 29.81 -10.47
C PHE A 97 -7.02 29.98 -10.66
N SER A 98 -7.44 31.19 -11.09
CA SER A 98 -8.85 31.53 -11.24
C SER A 98 -9.67 31.30 -9.96
N SER A 99 -10.63 30.40 -9.99
CA SER A 99 -11.51 30.04 -8.86
C SER A 99 -11.05 28.84 -8.02
N TYR A 100 -9.90 28.28 -8.31
CA TYR A 100 -9.36 27.12 -7.60
C TYR A 100 -7.86 27.31 -7.28
N VAL A 101 -7.33 26.45 -6.45
CA VAL A 101 -5.91 26.45 -6.07
C VAL A 101 -5.26 25.17 -6.60
N ILE A 102 -4.15 25.32 -7.29
CA ILE A 102 -3.27 24.21 -7.65
C ILE A 102 -2.31 24.02 -6.48
N PRO A 103 -2.39 22.88 -5.74
CA PRO A 103 -1.55 22.70 -4.57
C PRO A 103 -0.11 22.42 -4.96
N GLY A 104 0.82 22.95 -4.17
CA GLY A 104 2.20 22.49 -4.18
C GLY A 104 2.30 21.03 -3.78
N ILE A 105 3.18 20.28 -4.42
CA ILE A 105 3.31 18.82 -4.21
C ILE A 105 3.56 18.49 -2.73
N SER A 106 4.50 19.20 -2.09
CA SER A 106 4.84 18.97 -0.68
C SER A 106 3.71 19.37 0.26
N ASN A 107 3.03 20.50 -0.01
CA ASN A 107 1.92 20.94 0.82
C ASN A 107 0.76 19.95 0.75
N LEU A 108 0.39 19.49 -0.45
CA LEU A 108 -0.63 18.46 -0.62
C LEU A 108 -0.24 17.17 0.12
N MET A 109 0.97 16.67 -0.13
CA MET A 109 1.35 15.33 0.31
C MET A 109 1.71 15.23 1.78
N ASN A 110 2.33 16.24 2.39
CA ASN A 110 2.65 16.20 3.82
C ASN A 110 1.38 16.07 4.69
N ALA A 111 0.37 16.89 4.42
CA ALA A 111 -0.90 16.79 5.12
C ALA A 111 -1.69 15.52 4.75
N ARG A 112 -1.58 15.05 3.50
CA ARG A 112 -2.16 13.80 3.02
C ARG A 112 -1.58 12.59 3.74
N ILE A 113 -0.26 12.52 3.90
CA ILE A 113 0.44 11.46 4.64
C ILE A 113 -0.05 11.42 6.09
N ALA A 114 -0.06 12.58 6.77
CA ALA A 114 -0.52 12.67 8.15
C ALA A 114 -1.98 12.20 8.31
N TYR A 115 -2.86 12.60 7.38
CA TYR A 115 -4.24 12.15 7.37
C TYR A 115 -4.36 10.64 7.18
N LEU A 116 -3.70 10.06 6.17
CA LEU A 116 -3.75 8.62 5.90
C LEU A 116 -3.27 7.81 7.09
N LEU A 117 -2.13 8.19 7.69
CA LEU A 117 -1.59 7.52 8.88
C LEU A 117 -2.51 7.63 10.10
N SER A 118 -3.44 8.58 10.14
CA SER A 118 -4.44 8.71 11.20
C SER A 118 -5.70 7.87 10.97
N THR A 119 -5.91 7.33 9.76
CA THR A 119 -7.10 6.52 9.45
C THR A 119 -6.97 5.09 9.97
N PRO A 120 -8.07 4.46 10.41
CA PRO A 120 -8.03 3.10 10.96
C PRO A 120 -7.42 2.06 10.02
N GLU A 121 -7.62 2.23 8.71
CA GLU A 121 -7.09 1.33 7.69
C GLU A 121 -5.56 1.24 7.71
N PHE A 122 -4.87 2.35 8.03
CA PHE A 122 -3.40 2.41 8.04
C PHE A 122 -2.79 2.21 9.44
N GLN A 123 -3.62 2.14 10.48
CA GLN A 123 -3.18 1.88 11.86
C GLN A 123 -3.14 0.39 12.22
N MET A 124 -3.55 -0.48 11.29
CA MET A 124 -3.52 -1.93 11.53
C MET A 124 -2.07 -2.42 11.64
N VAL A 125 -1.77 -3.12 12.72
CA VAL A 125 -0.46 -3.76 12.91
C VAL A 125 -0.38 -4.97 11.98
N PRO A 126 0.58 -5.01 11.04
CA PRO A 126 0.71 -6.16 10.14
C PRO A 126 1.21 -7.39 10.88
N PRO A 127 0.89 -8.60 10.41
CA PRO A 127 1.52 -9.81 10.93
C PRO A 127 3.02 -9.81 10.62
N VAL A 128 3.80 -10.33 11.56
CA VAL A 128 5.25 -10.53 11.39
C VAL A 128 5.51 -12.01 11.24
N ILE A 129 6.18 -12.39 10.16
CA ILE A 129 6.58 -13.77 9.87
C ILE A 129 8.09 -13.89 10.05
N SER A 130 8.52 -14.83 10.88
CA SER A 130 9.93 -15.08 11.17
C SER A 130 10.19 -16.57 11.45
N GLY A 131 11.45 -16.98 11.54
CA GLY A 131 11.83 -18.33 11.94
C GLY A 131 11.26 -19.42 11.02
N GLN A 132 11.17 -19.16 9.71
CA GLN A 132 10.68 -20.15 8.76
C GLN A 132 11.65 -21.35 8.71
N THR A 133 11.12 -22.55 8.86
CA THR A 133 11.89 -23.78 8.77
C THR A 133 11.23 -24.81 7.87
N VAL A 134 12.03 -25.73 7.40
CA VAL A 134 11.60 -26.93 6.68
C VAL A 134 12.32 -28.13 7.27
N SER A 135 11.60 -29.20 7.56
CA SER A 135 12.16 -30.38 8.23
C SER A 135 13.16 -31.18 7.37
N ASN A 136 13.00 -31.12 6.04
CA ASN A 136 13.89 -31.80 5.09
C ASN A 136 14.03 -30.92 3.83
N THR A 137 15.25 -30.51 3.50
CA THR A 137 15.57 -29.69 2.32
C THR A 137 15.83 -30.48 1.04
N ALA A 138 15.93 -31.80 1.13
CA ALA A 138 16.15 -32.70 0.00
C ALA A 138 15.25 -33.94 0.11
N PRO A 139 13.92 -33.78 0.10
CA PRO A 139 12.98 -34.86 0.32
C PRO A 139 13.02 -35.87 -0.84
N GLN A 140 12.85 -37.14 -0.47
CA GLN A 140 12.64 -38.25 -1.42
C GLN A 140 11.13 -38.44 -1.66
N LEU A 141 10.80 -39.23 -2.66
CA LEU A 141 9.41 -39.56 -2.94
C LEU A 141 8.73 -40.20 -1.74
N ASN A 142 7.59 -39.67 -1.32
CA ASN A 142 6.79 -40.01 -0.15
C ASN A 142 7.36 -39.60 1.23
N ASP A 143 8.41 -38.79 1.29
CA ASP A 143 8.81 -38.18 2.54
C ASP A 143 7.78 -37.17 3.01
N VAL A 144 7.48 -37.17 4.30
CA VAL A 144 6.68 -36.11 4.91
C VAL A 144 7.61 -34.95 5.22
N VAL A 145 7.24 -33.78 4.71
CA VAL A 145 7.99 -32.56 4.94
C VAL A 145 7.13 -31.58 5.72
N THR A 146 7.62 -31.18 6.89
CA THR A 146 6.95 -30.20 7.74
C THR A 146 7.55 -28.81 7.52
N PHE A 147 6.69 -27.83 7.31
CA PHE A 147 7.04 -26.42 7.24
C PHE A 147 6.52 -25.70 8.48
N THR A 148 7.36 -24.92 9.13
CA THR A 148 6.94 -24.10 10.26
C THR A 148 7.35 -22.64 10.08
N ALA A 149 6.62 -21.74 10.75
CA ALA A 149 6.95 -20.32 10.85
C ALA A 149 6.40 -19.73 12.14
N ASN A 150 7.13 -18.82 12.76
CA ASN A 150 6.58 -17.99 13.83
C ASN A 150 5.81 -16.83 13.20
N VAL A 151 4.53 -16.66 13.55
CA VAL A 151 3.66 -15.62 12.99
C VAL A 151 2.93 -14.89 14.11
N THR A 152 3.35 -13.67 14.38
CA THR A 152 2.71 -12.81 15.39
C THR A 152 1.75 -11.82 14.74
N ASN A 153 0.77 -11.31 15.49
CA ASN A 153 -0.28 -10.40 15.04
C ASN A 153 -1.15 -10.95 13.89
N ALA A 154 -1.17 -12.25 13.69
CA ALA A 154 -2.02 -12.89 12.69
C ALA A 154 -3.39 -13.25 13.25
N ASN A 155 -4.38 -13.34 12.37
CA ASN A 155 -5.58 -14.10 12.65
C ASN A 155 -5.27 -15.58 12.42
N SER A 156 -5.37 -16.41 13.47
CA SER A 156 -5.00 -17.84 13.44
C SER A 156 -5.74 -18.63 12.34
N SER A 157 -6.93 -18.23 11.96
CA SER A 157 -7.69 -18.87 10.87
C SER A 157 -7.26 -18.44 9.46
N SER A 158 -6.21 -17.64 9.31
CA SER A 158 -5.79 -17.07 8.03
C SER A 158 -4.28 -17.14 7.78
N VAL A 159 -3.58 -18.02 8.46
CA VAL A 159 -2.15 -18.32 8.17
C VAL A 159 -2.09 -19.47 7.16
N TYR A 160 -1.48 -19.22 6.01
CA TYR A 160 -1.43 -20.18 4.91
C TYR A 160 -0.02 -20.41 4.43
N PHE A 161 0.30 -21.66 4.15
CA PHE A 161 1.47 -22.04 3.35
C PHE A 161 1.12 -21.99 1.88
N GLY A 162 1.87 -21.21 1.10
CA GLY A 162 1.72 -21.11 -0.35
C GLY A 162 2.79 -21.89 -1.08
N TYR A 163 2.42 -22.78 -1.97
CA TYR A 163 3.36 -23.55 -2.79
C TYR A 163 2.92 -23.58 -4.27
N ARG A 164 3.86 -23.80 -5.16
CA ARG A 164 3.62 -24.01 -6.59
C ARG A 164 4.68 -24.95 -7.18
N GLY A 165 4.32 -25.71 -8.19
CA GLY A 165 5.23 -26.66 -8.85
C GLY A 165 6.16 -25.99 -9.87
N SER A 166 5.81 -24.83 -10.42
CA SER A 166 6.64 -24.07 -11.35
C SER A 166 6.46 -22.57 -11.16
N GLN A 167 7.37 -21.78 -11.72
CA GLN A 167 7.31 -20.31 -11.61
C GLN A 167 6.10 -19.68 -12.28
N THR A 168 5.52 -20.35 -13.26
CA THR A 168 4.36 -19.87 -14.04
C THR A 168 3.03 -20.30 -13.46
N GLU A 169 3.02 -21.25 -12.53
CA GLU A 169 1.80 -21.71 -11.88
C GLU A 169 1.32 -20.76 -10.79
N ARG A 170 0.01 -20.79 -10.53
CA ARG A 170 -0.58 -20.10 -9.40
C ARG A 170 -0.19 -20.79 -8.10
N PHE A 171 -0.04 -20.01 -7.04
CA PHE A 171 0.14 -20.59 -5.72
C PHE A 171 -1.10 -21.36 -5.25
N ASN A 172 -0.90 -22.61 -4.89
CA ASN A 172 -1.83 -23.34 -4.04
C ASN A 172 -1.64 -22.87 -2.60
N ARG A 173 -2.71 -22.92 -1.80
CA ARG A 173 -2.67 -22.49 -0.40
C ARG A 173 -3.25 -23.57 0.49
N VAL A 174 -2.53 -23.92 1.54
CA VAL A 174 -3.00 -24.81 2.62
C VAL A 174 -2.94 -24.07 3.94
N LEU A 175 -3.92 -24.28 4.80
CA LEU A 175 -3.97 -23.66 6.12
C LEU A 175 -2.83 -24.23 6.97
N MET A 176 -2.16 -23.38 7.72
CA MET A 176 -1.21 -23.75 8.76
C MET A 176 -1.89 -23.68 10.12
N TYR A 177 -1.44 -24.50 11.06
CA TYR A 177 -2.05 -24.65 12.38
C TYR A 177 -1.04 -24.34 13.48
N ASP A 178 -1.54 -23.80 14.59
CA ASP A 178 -0.83 -23.56 15.85
C ASP A 178 -1.59 -24.34 16.93
N ASP A 179 -1.59 -25.67 16.80
CA ASP A 179 -2.40 -26.58 17.61
C ASP A 179 -1.60 -27.67 18.34
N GLY A 180 -0.26 -27.65 18.15
CA GLY A 180 0.64 -28.65 18.74
C GLY A 180 0.65 -30.02 18.05
N ALA A 181 -0.03 -30.16 16.88
CA ALA A 181 -0.17 -31.43 16.18
C ALA A 181 0.49 -31.46 14.80
N HIS A 182 0.81 -30.32 14.22
CA HIS A 182 1.35 -30.20 12.85
C HIS A 182 2.86 -29.90 12.82
N GLY A 183 3.60 -30.36 13.84
CA GLY A 183 5.03 -30.11 13.99
C GLY A 183 5.38 -28.69 14.41
N ASP A 184 4.39 -27.96 14.88
CA ASP A 184 4.40 -26.55 15.26
C ASP A 184 4.85 -26.30 16.71
N GLY A 185 5.09 -27.35 17.51
CA GLY A 185 5.52 -27.22 18.91
C GLY A 185 4.37 -27.33 19.89
N SER A 186 4.05 -26.25 20.60
CA SER A 186 2.96 -26.22 21.58
C SER A 186 1.80 -25.39 21.05
N ALA A 187 0.58 -25.84 21.29
CA ALA A 187 -0.60 -25.09 20.89
C ALA A 187 -0.60 -23.65 21.46
N GLY A 188 -0.78 -22.64 20.60
CA GLY A 188 -0.89 -21.24 20.99
C GLY A 188 0.45 -20.53 21.24
N ASP A 189 1.58 -21.08 20.76
CA ASP A 189 2.90 -20.45 20.92
C ASP A 189 3.29 -19.54 19.74
N ASN A 190 2.37 -19.33 18.79
CA ASN A 190 2.52 -18.58 17.55
C ASN A 190 3.46 -19.22 16.52
N VAL A 191 3.89 -20.47 16.71
CA VAL A 191 4.53 -21.26 15.70
C VAL A 191 3.46 -22.01 14.93
N TYR A 192 3.35 -21.75 13.65
CA TYR A 192 2.38 -22.39 12.74
C TYR A 192 3.06 -23.48 11.94
N GLY A 193 2.45 -24.65 11.85
CA GLY A 193 2.97 -25.81 11.14
C GLY A 193 2.01 -26.39 10.12
N ILE A 194 2.57 -27.09 9.13
CA ILE A 194 1.87 -27.92 8.14
C ILE A 194 2.79 -29.05 7.64
N SER A 195 2.24 -30.25 7.44
CA SER A 195 2.97 -31.41 6.91
C SER A 195 2.25 -31.99 5.70
#